data_7dc19a140a79e71ed75c2d65f362b198
#
_entry.id   7dc19a140a79e71ed75c2d65f362b198
#
_cell.length_a   1.000
_cell.length_b   1.000
_cell.length_c   1.000
_cell.angle_alpha   90.00
_cell.angle_beta   90.00
_cell.angle_gamma   90.00
#
_symmetry.space_group_name_H-M   'P 1'
#
loop_
_entity.id
_entity.type
_entity.pdbx_description
1 polymer ?
#
loop_
_entity_poly.entity_id
_entity_poly.type
_entity_poly.pdbx_seq_one_letter_code
_entity_poly.pdbx_strand_id
1 'polypeptide(L)'
;TQPAYNEANLLERIDVWLNQNLAPMGELDPATASLHAVTNIDYDEKGRRLRIDYNESNHPIVTTYRYDKETFRLIRKISIRPNHPEPNKRRVQDLTYTYDPTGNIIHIADAAQPRIYFANDCVDASNEYRYDALYRLVAATGREHKGRDLQPDWDDGQRMGNLVPFNCSELRRYVETYRYDAVGNVVQMVHHLGSDLDKQGKVVWNRRYQYPIDNNRLRCT
;
A
#
# COMPACT_ATOMS: atom_id res chain seq x y z
N THR A 1 -5.38 -5.92 -22.35
CA THR A 1 -5.75 -6.76 -21.19
C THR A 1 -7.21 -7.16 -21.32
N GLN A 2 -7.51 -8.45 -21.03
CA GLN A 2 -8.86 -8.97 -21.05
C GLN A 2 -9.14 -9.69 -19.72
N PRO A 3 -10.13 -9.25 -18.94
CA PRO A 3 -10.58 -9.94 -17.76
C PRO A 3 -11.51 -11.11 -18.14
N ALA A 4 -11.45 -12.19 -17.38
CA ALA A 4 -12.43 -13.27 -17.40
C ALA A 4 -13.12 -13.36 -16.04
N TYR A 5 -14.39 -13.73 -16.04
CA TYR A 5 -15.23 -13.78 -14.85
C TYR A 5 -15.77 -15.20 -14.66
N ASN A 6 -15.94 -15.61 -13.41
CA ASN A 6 -16.55 -16.89 -13.07
C ASN A 6 -18.09 -16.85 -13.18
N GLU A 7 -18.75 -17.99 -12.90
CA GLU A 7 -20.21 -18.11 -12.95
C GLU A 7 -20.97 -17.14 -12.01
N ALA A 8 -20.33 -16.70 -10.93
CA ALA A 8 -20.87 -15.69 -10.01
C ALA A 8 -20.58 -14.24 -10.47
N ASN A 9 -20.05 -14.05 -11.70
CA ASN A 9 -19.65 -12.76 -12.26
C ASN A 9 -18.56 -12.04 -11.42
N LEU A 10 -17.71 -12.82 -10.75
CA LEU A 10 -16.54 -12.30 -10.04
C LEU A 10 -15.30 -12.50 -10.92
N LEU A 11 -14.37 -11.55 -10.87
CA LEU A 11 -13.11 -11.61 -11.64
C LEU A 11 -12.33 -12.87 -11.28
N GLU A 12 -11.98 -13.70 -12.25
CA GLU A 12 -11.26 -14.95 -12.05
C GLU A 12 -9.85 -14.91 -12.65
N ARG A 13 -9.71 -14.35 -13.86
CA ARG A 13 -8.44 -14.34 -14.59
C ARG A 13 -8.24 -13.03 -15.33
N ILE A 14 -6.97 -12.67 -15.56
CA ILE A 14 -6.58 -11.53 -16.40
C ILE A 14 -5.51 -11.97 -17.37
N ASP A 15 -5.81 -11.89 -18.66
CA ASP A 15 -4.91 -12.17 -19.76
C ASP A 15 -4.40 -10.87 -20.39
N VAL A 16 -3.15 -10.87 -20.83
CA VAL A 16 -2.46 -9.68 -21.37
C VAL A 16 -1.80 -10.04 -22.71
N TRP A 17 -2.04 -9.24 -23.72
CA TRP A 17 -1.34 -9.29 -25.02
C TRP A 17 -0.43 -8.05 -25.10
N LEU A 18 0.85 -8.30 -25.26
CA LEU A 18 1.87 -7.26 -25.40
C LEU A 18 2.06 -6.90 -26.89
N ASN A 19 2.53 -5.69 -27.14
CA ASN A 19 2.93 -5.21 -28.48
C ASN A 19 1.82 -5.28 -29.54
N GLN A 20 0.56 -5.08 -29.14
CA GLN A 20 -0.56 -4.96 -30.08
C GLN A 20 -0.55 -3.58 -30.73
N ASN A 21 -0.43 -3.52 -32.06
CA ASN A 21 -0.42 -2.27 -32.82
C ASN A 21 -1.80 -1.64 -33.01
N LEU A 22 -2.86 -2.44 -32.86
CA LEU A 22 -4.25 -2.01 -33.03
C LEU A 22 -5.09 -2.53 -31.86
N ALA A 23 -6.10 -1.76 -31.46
CA ALA A 23 -7.10 -2.22 -30.51
C ALA A 23 -7.89 -3.40 -31.13
N PRO A 24 -8.06 -4.53 -30.43
CA PRO A 24 -8.82 -5.65 -30.92
C PRO A 24 -10.29 -5.25 -31.10
N MET A 25 -10.94 -5.74 -32.16
CA MET A 25 -12.36 -5.50 -32.44
C MET A 25 -13.31 -6.48 -31.74
N GLY A 26 -12.79 -7.36 -30.88
CA GLY A 26 -13.56 -8.37 -30.15
C GLY A 26 -12.73 -9.05 -29.07
N GLU A 27 -13.30 -10.10 -28.47
CA GLU A 27 -12.59 -10.92 -27.48
C GLU A 27 -11.43 -11.67 -28.15
N LEU A 28 -10.29 -11.68 -27.45
CA LEU A 28 -9.09 -12.39 -27.86
C LEU A 28 -9.10 -13.82 -27.28
N ASP A 29 -8.57 -14.78 -28.03
CA ASP A 29 -8.38 -16.14 -27.53
C ASP A 29 -7.34 -16.14 -26.40
N PRO A 30 -7.71 -16.55 -25.18
CA PRO A 30 -6.78 -16.60 -24.04
C PRO A 30 -5.53 -17.45 -24.31
N ALA A 31 -5.61 -18.47 -25.16
CA ALA A 31 -4.48 -19.32 -25.54
C ALA A 31 -3.38 -18.53 -26.28
N THR A 32 -3.70 -17.37 -26.85
CA THR A 32 -2.76 -16.50 -27.57
C THR A 32 -2.20 -15.40 -26.69
N ALA A 33 -2.54 -15.37 -25.40
CA ALA A 33 -2.06 -14.33 -24.47
C ALA A 33 -0.54 -14.38 -24.33
N SER A 34 0.09 -13.22 -24.32
CA SER A 34 1.53 -13.10 -24.08
C SER A 34 1.87 -13.38 -22.60
N LEU A 35 0.94 -13.09 -21.71
CA LEU A 35 1.08 -13.24 -20.28
C LEU A 35 -0.30 -13.47 -19.63
N HIS A 36 -0.38 -14.45 -18.73
CA HIS A 36 -1.52 -14.63 -17.82
C HIS A 36 -1.19 -13.91 -16.50
N ALA A 37 -1.55 -12.63 -16.39
CA ALA A 37 -1.18 -11.80 -15.24
C ALA A 37 -1.82 -12.29 -13.95
N VAL A 38 -3.07 -12.75 -14.02
CA VAL A 38 -3.78 -13.43 -12.94
C VAL A 38 -4.32 -14.73 -13.52
N THR A 39 -3.97 -15.86 -12.91
CA THR A 39 -4.39 -17.19 -13.38
C THR A 39 -5.59 -17.71 -12.63
N ASN A 40 -5.78 -17.33 -11.39
CA ASN A 40 -6.92 -17.72 -10.57
C ASN A 40 -7.18 -16.72 -9.44
N ILE A 41 -8.46 -16.56 -9.07
CA ILE A 41 -8.90 -15.88 -7.85
C ILE A 41 -9.96 -16.74 -7.17
N ASP A 42 -9.65 -17.18 -5.95
CA ASP A 42 -10.63 -17.88 -5.11
C ASP A 42 -11.39 -16.89 -4.24
N TYR A 43 -12.69 -17.14 -4.09
CA TYR A 43 -13.60 -16.35 -3.29
C TYR A 43 -14.29 -17.21 -2.23
N ASP A 44 -14.69 -16.58 -1.14
CA ASP A 44 -15.61 -17.20 -0.21
C ASP A 44 -17.07 -16.99 -0.63
N GLU A 45 -18.00 -17.56 0.13
CA GLU A 45 -19.46 -17.51 -0.09
C GLU A 45 -20.03 -16.08 -0.09
N LYS A 46 -19.27 -15.09 0.43
CA LYS A 46 -19.63 -13.67 0.47
C LYS A 46 -18.96 -12.85 -0.65
N GLY A 47 -18.26 -13.50 -1.58
CA GLY A 47 -17.54 -12.85 -2.66
C GLY A 47 -16.24 -12.15 -2.21
N ARG A 48 -15.71 -12.46 -1.01
CA ARG A 48 -14.42 -11.94 -0.57
C ARG A 48 -13.29 -12.80 -1.10
N ARG A 49 -12.20 -12.18 -1.55
CA ARG A 49 -11.03 -12.89 -2.08
C ARG A 49 -10.35 -13.69 -0.99
N LEU A 50 -10.16 -14.97 -1.20
CA LEU A 50 -9.38 -15.86 -0.33
C LEU A 50 -7.95 -16.03 -0.84
N ARG A 51 -7.79 -16.07 -2.16
CA ARG A 51 -6.51 -16.31 -2.81
C ARG A 51 -6.47 -15.65 -4.19
N ILE A 52 -5.28 -15.19 -4.59
CA ILE A 52 -4.98 -14.76 -5.95
C ILE A 52 -3.67 -15.42 -6.37
N ASP A 53 -3.68 -16.07 -7.52
CA ASP A 53 -2.50 -16.64 -8.16
C ASP A 53 -2.08 -15.72 -9.31
N TYR A 54 -0.91 -15.11 -9.17
CA TYR A 54 -0.27 -14.32 -10.22
C TYR A 54 0.75 -15.20 -10.92
N ASN A 55 0.72 -15.22 -12.23
CA ASN A 55 1.72 -15.90 -13.03
C ASN A 55 2.66 -14.88 -13.67
N GLU A 56 3.75 -14.60 -13.03
CA GLU A 56 4.84 -13.85 -13.63
C GLU A 56 5.87 -14.85 -14.14
N SER A 57 5.76 -15.24 -15.43
CA SER A 57 6.73 -16.04 -16.24
C SER A 57 7.83 -16.75 -15.41
N ASN A 58 7.59 -17.94 -14.89
CA ASN A 58 8.48 -18.74 -14.02
C ASN A 58 8.63 -18.26 -12.55
N HIS A 59 8.04 -17.15 -12.15
CA HIS A 59 8.10 -16.63 -10.78
C HIS A 59 6.71 -16.39 -10.22
N PRO A 60 5.89 -17.42 -10.02
CA PRO A 60 4.52 -17.25 -9.54
C PRO A 60 4.51 -16.57 -8.17
N ILE A 61 3.53 -15.68 -7.97
CA ILE A 61 3.24 -15.08 -6.68
C ILE A 61 1.84 -15.54 -6.26
N VAL A 62 1.73 -16.00 -5.03
CA VAL A 62 0.45 -16.39 -4.43
C VAL A 62 0.14 -15.45 -3.28
N THR A 63 -1.02 -14.80 -3.34
CA THR A 63 -1.52 -13.96 -2.26
C THR A 63 -2.73 -14.60 -1.60
N THR A 64 -2.70 -14.75 -0.28
CA THR A 64 -3.81 -15.30 0.52
C THR A 64 -4.35 -14.26 1.50
N TYR A 65 -5.65 -14.31 1.74
CA TYR A 65 -6.38 -13.40 2.60
C TYR A 65 -7.07 -14.17 3.72
N ARG A 66 -7.04 -13.63 4.93
CA ARG A 66 -7.75 -14.16 6.08
C ARG A 66 -8.64 -13.09 6.68
N TYR A 67 -9.87 -13.48 6.98
CA TYR A 67 -10.88 -12.60 7.53
C TYR A 67 -11.26 -13.06 8.95
N ASP A 68 -11.62 -12.11 9.78
CA ASP A 68 -12.25 -12.36 11.04
C ASP A 68 -13.63 -13.01 10.83
N LYS A 69 -13.98 -13.99 11.65
CA LYS A 69 -15.20 -14.78 11.46
C LYS A 69 -16.47 -14.03 11.87
N GLU A 70 -16.37 -13.10 12.80
CA GLU A 70 -17.50 -12.37 13.35
C GLU A 70 -17.70 -11.03 12.64
N THR A 71 -16.63 -10.27 12.48
CA THR A 71 -16.67 -8.92 11.87
C THR A 71 -16.47 -8.93 10.37
N PHE A 72 -15.99 -10.05 9.79
CA PHE A 72 -15.66 -10.22 8.37
C PHE A 72 -14.56 -9.27 7.85
N ARG A 73 -13.83 -8.60 8.75
CA ARG A 73 -12.74 -7.70 8.40
C ARG A 73 -11.49 -8.49 8.02
N LEU A 74 -10.69 -7.94 7.10
CA LEU A 74 -9.43 -8.54 6.69
C LEU A 74 -8.42 -8.46 7.85
N ILE A 75 -8.01 -9.59 8.43
CA ILE A 75 -7.05 -9.63 9.54
C ILE A 75 -5.63 -9.95 9.10
N ARG A 76 -5.45 -10.63 7.96
CA ARG A 76 -4.12 -10.94 7.44
C ARG A 76 -4.10 -11.09 5.93
N LYS A 77 -3.02 -10.61 5.30
CA LYS A 77 -2.71 -10.79 3.89
C LYS A 77 -1.28 -11.29 3.75
N ILE A 78 -1.06 -12.40 3.07
CA ILE A 78 0.27 -12.97 2.84
C ILE A 78 0.50 -13.10 1.36
N SER A 79 1.66 -12.62 0.86
CA SER A 79 2.12 -12.85 -0.50
C SER A 79 3.45 -13.59 -0.48
N ILE A 80 3.53 -14.70 -1.23
CA ILE A 80 4.70 -15.56 -1.31
C ILE A 80 5.11 -15.81 -2.76
N ARG A 81 6.40 -16.05 -2.97
CA ARG A 81 7.00 -16.62 -4.19
C ARG A 81 7.34 -18.08 -3.91
N PRO A 82 6.45 -19.04 -4.18
CA PRO A 82 6.64 -20.43 -3.75
C PRO A 82 7.91 -21.05 -4.33
N ASN A 83 8.28 -20.67 -5.55
CA ASN A 83 9.42 -21.23 -6.29
C ASN A 83 10.73 -20.46 -6.11
N HIS A 84 10.79 -19.43 -5.23
CA HIS A 84 12.03 -18.71 -5.00
C HIS A 84 13.08 -19.64 -4.35
N PRO A 85 14.33 -19.71 -4.87
CA PRO A 85 15.35 -20.65 -4.40
C PRO A 85 15.73 -20.41 -2.93
N GLU A 86 15.78 -19.15 -2.49
CA GLU A 86 16.09 -18.79 -1.12
C GLU A 86 14.80 -18.77 -0.26
N PRO A 87 14.66 -19.67 0.74
CA PRO A 87 13.44 -19.76 1.55
C PRO A 87 13.09 -18.47 2.31
N ASN A 88 14.11 -17.73 2.77
CA ASN A 88 13.95 -16.46 3.50
C ASN A 88 13.45 -15.32 2.60
N LYS A 89 13.56 -15.42 1.28
CA LYS A 89 13.07 -14.46 0.29
C LYS A 89 11.72 -14.86 -0.34
N ARG A 90 11.17 -16.02 0.05
CA ARG A 90 9.88 -16.48 -0.46
C ARG A 90 8.73 -15.60 0.00
N ARG A 91 8.74 -15.16 1.26
CA ARG A 91 7.71 -14.28 1.79
C ARG A 91 7.99 -12.84 1.36
N VAL A 92 7.11 -12.28 0.52
CA VAL A 92 7.23 -10.92 -0.03
C VAL A 92 6.51 -9.92 0.86
N GLN A 93 5.36 -10.34 1.42
CA GLN A 93 4.50 -9.53 2.26
C GLN A 93 3.77 -10.42 3.27
N ASP A 94 3.62 -9.96 4.51
CA ASP A 94 2.86 -10.64 5.55
C ASP A 94 2.21 -9.60 6.47
N LEU A 95 1.12 -9.01 5.99
CA LEU A 95 0.42 -7.94 6.68
C LEU A 95 -0.58 -8.47 7.68
N THR A 96 -0.52 -7.95 8.90
CA THR A 96 -1.53 -8.13 9.94
C THR A 96 -2.21 -6.79 10.21
N TYR A 97 -3.54 -6.79 10.27
CA TYR A 97 -4.37 -5.60 10.47
C TYR A 97 -5.04 -5.63 11.83
N THR A 98 -4.99 -4.51 12.55
CA THR A 98 -5.74 -4.29 13.78
C THR A 98 -6.74 -3.15 13.58
N TYR A 99 -7.93 -3.33 14.11
CA TYR A 99 -9.04 -2.41 13.94
C TYR A 99 -9.50 -1.85 15.29
N ASP A 100 -10.00 -0.62 15.28
CA ASP A 100 -10.81 -0.11 16.36
C ASP A 100 -12.23 -0.74 16.35
N PRO A 101 -13.05 -0.54 17.38
CA PRO A 101 -14.42 -1.08 17.41
C PRO A 101 -15.29 -0.60 16.24
N THR A 102 -15.06 0.60 15.72
CA THR A 102 -15.83 1.18 14.62
C THR A 102 -15.43 0.65 13.25
N GLY A 103 -14.21 0.09 13.10
CA GLY A 103 -13.72 -0.54 11.87
C GLY A 103 -12.61 0.20 11.17
N ASN A 104 -12.07 1.25 11.76
CA ASN A 104 -10.88 1.90 11.22
C ASN A 104 -9.66 1.03 11.49
N ILE A 105 -8.73 0.98 10.54
CA ILE A 105 -7.45 0.30 10.73
C ILE A 105 -6.57 1.19 11.60
N ILE A 106 -6.24 0.74 12.81
CA ILE A 106 -5.38 1.47 13.75
C ILE A 106 -3.92 1.00 13.72
N HIS A 107 -3.65 -0.20 13.20
CA HIS A 107 -2.29 -0.72 13.10
C HIS A 107 -2.17 -1.71 11.94
N ILE A 108 -1.04 -1.62 11.21
CA ILE A 108 -0.61 -2.58 10.20
C ILE A 108 0.83 -2.98 10.51
N ALA A 109 1.11 -4.28 10.60
CA ALA A 109 2.47 -4.80 10.72
C ALA A 109 2.80 -5.71 9.53
N ASP A 110 4.02 -5.63 9.00
CA ASP A 110 4.52 -6.52 7.94
C ASP A 110 5.63 -7.44 8.49
N ALA A 111 5.26 -8.68 8.79
CA ALA A 111 6.19 -9.69 9.29
C ALA A 111 7.16 -10.24 8.22
N ALA A 112 6.99 -9.88 6.95
CA ALA A 112 7.94 -10.25 5.89
C ALA A 112 9.17 -9.34 5.86
N GLN A 113 9.08 -8.15 6.46
CA GLN A 113 10.15 -7.18 6.48
C GLN A 113 10.96 -7.28 7.77
N PRO A 114 12.29 -7.19 7.71
CA PRO A 114 13.13 -7.25 8.89
C PRO A 114 12.95 -6.02 9.77
N ARG A 115 13.09 -6.25 11.07
CA ARG A 115 13.31 -5.18 12.04
C ARG A 115 14.73 -4.64 11.86
N ILE A 116 14.87 -3.33 11.75
CA ILE A 116 16.15 -2.65 11.54
C ILE A 116 16.53 -1.89 12.81
N TYR A 117 17.80 -2.01 13.19
CA TYR A 117 18.36 -1.22 14.30
C TYR A 117 19.28 -0.16 13.71
N PHE A 118 18.95 1.09 13.92
CA PHE A 118 19.71 2.23 13.42
C PHE A 118 19.70 3.40 14.40
N ALA A 119 20.87 4.02 14.64
CA ALA A 119 21.04 5.18 15.52
C ALA A 119 20.42 4.99 16.94
N ASN A 120 20.62 3.80 17.54
CA ASN A 120 20.06 3.39 18.84
C ASN A 120 18.52 3.29 18.89
N ASP A 121 17.86 3.25 17.73
CA ASP A 121 16.43 3.04 17.61
C ASP A 121 16.13 1.68 16.94
N CYS A 122 14.96 1.13 17.26
CA CYS A 122 14.45 -0.09 16.68
C CYS A 122 13.30 0.26 15.72
N VAL A 123 13.54 0.08 14.42
CA VAL A 123 12.60 0.45 13.36
C VAL A 123 11.87 -0.78 12.84
N ASP A 124 10.66 -1.01 13.34
CA ASP A 124 9.78 -2.08 12.87
C ASP A 124 9.11 -1.74 11.54
N ALA A 125 8.70 -2.78 10.81
CA ALA A 125 7.86 -2.65 9.64
C ALA A 125 6.39 -2.57 10.04
N SER A 126 6.03 -1.55 10.82
CA SER A 126 4.67 -1.33 11.29
C SER A 126 4.27 0.14 11.15
N ASN A 127 2.97 0.35 10.99
CA ASN A 127 2.36 1.66 10.89
C ASN A 127 1.20 1.73 11.87
N GLU A 128 1.08 2.84 12.59
CA GLU A 128 -0.04 3.17 13.46
C GLU A 128 -0.84 4.32 12.87
N TYR A 129 -2.14 4.31 13.10
CA TYR A 129 -3.05 5.29 12.54
C TYR A 129 -3.99 5.81 13.62
N ARG A 130 -4.27 7.12 13.59
CA ARG A 130 -5.23 7.78 14.47
C ARG A 130 -6.24 8.55 13.65
N TYR A 131 -7.48 8.49 14.09
CA TYR A 131 -8.61 9.12 13.43
C TYR A 131 -9.30 10.13 14.35
N ASP A 132 -9.96 11.11 13.76
CA ASP A 132 -10.84 12.02 14.48
C ASP A 132 -12.26 11.41 14.66
N ALA A 133 -13.14 12.18 15.32
CA ALA A 133 -14.54 11.76 15.55
C ALA A 133 -15.37 11.60 14.26
N LEU A 134 -14.87 12.09 13.13
CA LEU A 134 -15.48 11.93 11.80
C LEU A 134 -14.80 10.83 10.98
N TYR A 135 -13.97 9.99 11.61
CA TYR A 135 -13.22 8.89 11.01
C TYR A 135 -12.19 9.33 9.94
N ARG A 136 -11.74 10.60 9.99
CA ARG A 136 -10.68 11.09 9.12
C ARG A 136 -9.32 10.83 9.75
N LEU A 137 -8.33 10.41 8.96
CA LEU A 137 -6.97 10.15 9.42
C LEU A 137 -6.32 11.44 9.88
N VAL A 138 -5.98 11.56 11.16
CA VAL A 138 -5.32 12.76 11.72
C VAL A 138 -3.84 12.55 12.03
N ALA A 139 -3.40 11.29 12.20
CA ALA A 139 -1.99 10.99 12.34
C ALA A 139 -1.69 9.57 11.85
N ALA A 140 -0.48 9.38 11.30
CA ALA A 140 0.04 8.09 10.88
C ALA A 140 1.54 8.01 11.20
N THR A 141 2.01 6.82 11.60
CA THR A 141 3.45 6.53 11.70
C THR A 141 3.91 5.73 10.50
N GLY A 142 5.20 5.74 10.24
CA GLY A 142 5.82 4.92 9.23
C GLY A 142 7.32 4.85 9.42
N ARG A 143 7.99 4.24 8.44
CA ARG A 143 9.45 4.23 8.37
C ARG A 143 9.92 4.73 7.01
N GLU A 144 11.04 5.43 7.00
CA GLU A 144 11.64 5.96 5.79
C GLU A 144 13.16 5.79 5.82
N HIS A 145 13.78 5.92 4.66
CA HIS A 145 15.24 5.99 4.57
C HIS A 145 15.71 7.40 4.92
N LYS A 146 16.74 7.53 5.78
CA LYS A 146 17.33 8.80 6.19
C LYS A 146 17.76 9.70 5.04
N GLY A 147 18.19 9.13 3.91
CA GLY A 147 18.58 9.89 2.71
C GLY A 147 17.43 10.60 1.98
N ARG A 148 16.19 10.54 2.49
CA ARG A 148 15.03 11.25 1.96
C ARG A 148 14.79 12.64 2.62
N ASP A 149 15.77 13.20 3.30
CA ASP A 149 15.67 14.52 3.93
C ASP A 149 15.55 15.71 2.96
N LEU A 150 15.43 15.44 1.67
CA LEU A 150 15.22 16.49 0.68
C LEU A 150 13.88 17.16 0.91
N GLN A 151 13.88 18.48 1.00
CA GLN A 151 12.66 19.29 1.05
C GLN A 151 11.79 18.93 -0.15
N PRO A 152 10.46 18.70 0.05
CA PRO A 152 9.54 18.54 -1.07
C PRO A 152 9.63 19.78 -1.95
N ASP A 153 9.95 19.61 -3.21
CA ASP A 153 9.88 20.69 -4.20
C ASP A 153 8.45 20.78 -4.75
N TRP A 154 8.11 21.93 -5.34
CA TRP A 154 6.82 22.14 -6.00
C TRP A 154 6.53 21.08 -7.08
N ASP A 155 7.57 20.46 -7.62
CA ASP A 155 7.52 19.36 -8.58
C ASP A 155 7.90 18.03 -7.89
N ASP A 156 7.09 17.57 -6.94
CA ASP A 156 7.23 16.25 -6.33
C ASP A 156 6.94 15.09 -7.30
N GLY A 157 6.63 15.43 -8.56
CA GLY A 157 6.52 14.49 -9.66
C GLY A 157 7.84 13.77 -9.89
N GLN A 158 7.87 12.48 -9.63
CA GLN A 158 8.92 11.55 -10.04
C GLN A 158 10.35 11.96 -9.65
N ARG A 159 10.71 11.79 -8.41
CA ARG A 159 12.12 11.76 -7.96
C ARG A 159 12.87 10.54 -8.54
N MET A 160 12.71 10.28 -9.82
CA MET A 160 13.32 9.15 -10.51
C MET A 160 14.85 9.25 -10.64
N GLY A 161 15.45 10.41 -10.30
CA GLY A 161 16.89 10.62 -10.34
C GLY A 161 17.61 10.36 -9.02
N ASN A 162 16.92 10.24 -7.91
CA ASN A 162 17.57 9.96 -6.64
C ASN A 162 17.66 8.46 -6.43
N LEU A 163 18.80 7.90 -6.80
CA LEU A 163 19.20 6.55 -6.41
C LEU A 163 18.99 6.41 -4.90
N VAL A 164 18.23 5.40 -4.50
CA VAL A 164 18.12 5.02 -3.08
C VAL A 164 19.54 4.81 -2.58
N PRO A 165 19.97 5.49 -1.50
CA PRO A 165 21.30 5.29 -0.94
C PRO A 165 21.55 3.80 -0.72
N PHE A 166 22.77 3.33 -1.01
CA PHE A 166 23.13 1.90 -0.98
C PHE A 166 22.99 1.22 0.39
N ASN A 167 22.83 2.00 1.47
CA ASN A 167 22.70 1.46 2.82
C ASN A 167 21.22 1.27 3.21
N CYS A 168 20.65 0.11 2.88
CA CYS A 168 19.26 -0.23 3.21
C CYS A 168 18.97 -0.28 4.73
N SER A 169 19.98 -0.21 5.60
CA SER A 169 19.80 -0.26 7.06
C SER A 169 19.60 1.12 7.71
N GLU A 170 19.77 2.22 6.98
CA GLU A 170 19.57 3.58 7.49
C GLU A 170 18.09 3.97 7.49
N LEU A 171 17.26 3.18 8.16
CA LEU A 171 15.84 3.48 8.33
C LEU A 171 15.61 4.22 9.65
N ARG A 172 14.64 5.13 9.62
CA ARG A 172 14.13 5.85 10.79
C ARG A 172 12.62 5.90 10.77
N ARG A 173 12.02 6.17 11.92
CA ARG A 173 10.59 6.36 12.05
C ARG A 173 10.20 7.80 11.79
N TYR A 174 9.00 7.98 11.25
CA TYR A 174 8.36 9.27 11.08
C TYR A 174 6.92 9.26 11.57
N VAL A 175 6.39 10.44 11.81
CA VAL A 175 4.97 10.70 12.10
C VAL A 175 4.47 11.73 11.11
N GLU A 176 3.37 11.45 10.44
CA GLU A 176 2.63 12.42 9.64
C GLU A 176 1.37 12.84 10.36
N THR A 177 1.06 14.14 10.33
CA THR A 177 -0.17 14.69 10.88
C THR A 177 -0.95 15.43 9.82
N TYR A 178 -2.27 15.29 9.87
CA TYR A 178 -3.19 15.83 8.87
C TYR A 178 -4.19 16.78 9.51
N ARG A 179 -4.49 17.88 8.84
CA ARG A 179 -5.55 18.82 9.23
C ARG A 179 -6.51 18.99 8.08
N TYR A 180 -7.78 19.13 8.45
CA TYR A 180 -8.89 19.24 7.52
C TYR A 180 -9.65 20.53 7.74
N ASP A 181 -10.26 21.03 6.67
CA ASP A 181 -11.29 22.09 6.78
C ASP A 181 -12.65 21.49 7.20
N ALA A 182 -13.66 22.37 7.31
CA ALA A 182 -15.00 21.98 7.73
C ALA A 182 -15.71 21.05 6.75
N VAL A 183 -15.33 21.06 5.47
CA VAL A 183 -15.93 20.21 4.43
C VAL A 183 -15.14 18.92 4.16
N GLY A 184 -14.00 18.74 4.83
CA GLY A 184 -13.20 17.51 4.77
C GLY A 184 -12.01 17.54 3.81
N ASN A 185 -11.66 18.68 3.23
CA ASN A 185 -10.44 18.80 2.44
C ASN A 185 -9.20 18.79 3.35
N VAL A 186 -8.12 18.13 2.94
CA VAL A 186 -6.83 18.20 3.63
C VAL A 186 -6.25 19.59 3.42
N VAL A 187 -6.10 20.39 4.47
CA VAL A 187 -5.52 21.74 4.40
C VAL A 187 -4.06 21.79 4.83
N GLN A 188 -3.58 20.78 5.54
CA GLN A 188 -2.20 20.70 5.97
C GLN A 188 -1.78 19.26 6.19
N MET A 189 -0.55 18.94 5.78
CA MET A 189 0.15 17.69 6.07
C MET A 189 1.54 18.04 6.58
N VAL A 190 1.91 17.54 7.75
CA VAL A 190 3.21 17.79 8.37
C VAL A 190 3.90 16.46 8.63
N HIS A 191 5.15 16.37 8.21
CA HIS A 191 6.00 15.21 8.40
C HIS A 191 7.06 15.50 9.47
N HIS A 192 7.07 14.68 10.50
CA HIS A 192 7.94 14.79 11.65
C HIS A 192 8.84 13.56 11.78
N LEU A 193 10.04 13.74 12.30
CA LEU A 193 10.82 12.61 12.80
C LEU A 193 10.25 12.14 14.13
N GLY A 194 10.19 10.83 14.34
CA GLY A 194 9.73 10.25 15.59
C GLY A 194 8.95 8.96 15.40
N SER A 195 8.66 8.31 16.51
CA SER A 195 7.98 7.01 16.55
C SER A 195 6.65 7.03 17.31
N ASP A 196 6.31 8.14 17.93
CA ASP A 196 5.18 8.26 18.85
C ASP A 196 4.17 9.27 18.30
N LEU A 197 2.93 8.83 18.09
CA LEU A 197 1.84 9.67 17.60
C LEU A 197 1.52 10.88 18.50
N ASP A 198 1.88 10.82 19.78
CA ASP A 198 1.65 11.87 20.77
C ASP A 198 2.83 12.83 20.91
N LYS A 199 4.02 12.46 20.44
CA LYS A 199 5.24 13.24 20.54
C LYS A 199 5.74 13.64 19.17
N GLN A 200 5.40 14.83 18.77
CA GLN A 200 5.92 15.41 17.52
C GLN A 200 7.41 15.73 17.67
N GLY A 201 8.23 15.05 16.86
CA GLY A 201 9.65 15.32 16.76
C GLY A 201 9.96 16.50 15.82
N LYS A 202 11.21 16.57 15.34
CA LYS A 202 11.63 17.61 14.39
C LYS A 202 10.79 17.55 13.12
N VAL A 203 10.24 18.69 12.70
CA VAL A 203 9.57 18.83 11.41
C VAL A 203 10.61 18.70 10.29
N VAL A 204 10.36 17.79 9.35
CA VAL A 204 11.13 17.61 8.12
C VAL A 204 10.56 18.50 7.03
N TRP A 205 9.23 18.41 6.83
CA TRP A 205 8.51 19.27 5.89
C TRP A 205 7.07 19.51 6.35
N ASN A 206 6.48 20.58 5.81
CA ASN A 206 5.13 21.03 6.12
C ASN A 206 4.48 21.51 4.82
N ARG A 207 3.51 20.75 4.31
CA ARG A 207 2.78 21.05 3.08
C ARG A 207 1.42 21.62 3.43
N ARG A 208 1.04 22.71 2.77
CA ARG A 208 -0.27 23.35 2.90
C ARG A 208 -1.02 23.25 1.59
N TYR A 209 -2.31 23.00 1.66
CA TYR A 209 -3.20 22.85 0.53
C TYR A 209 -4.21 23.98 0.51
N GLN A 210 -4.40 24.59 -0.64
CA GLN A 210 -5.33 25.71 -0.80
C GLN A 210 -6.45 25.33 -1.77
N TYR A 211 -7.68 25.64 -1.36
CA TYR A 211 -8.88 25.42 -2.14
C TYR A 211 -9.62 26.75 -2.34
N PRO A 212 -10.25 27.00 -3.50
CA PRO A 212 -11.15 28.11 -3.70
C PRO A 212 -12.35 28.02 -2.75
N ILE A 213 -12.95 29.17 -2.43
CA ILE A 213 -14.09 29.24 -1.50
C ILE A 213 -15.36 28.63 -2.06
N ASP A 214 -15.46 28.52 -3.38
CA ASP A 214 -16.63 28.10 -4.15
C ASP A 214 -16.60 26.65 -4.61
N ASN A 215 -15.46 25.95 -4.41
CA ASN A 215 -15.33 24.56 -4.83
C ASN A 215 -14.22 23.82 -4.07
N ASN A 216 -14.21 22.46 -4.16
CA ASN A 216 -13.25 21.59 -3.50
C ASN A 216 -12.09 21.16 -4.44
N ARG A 217 -11.81 21.90 -5.51
CA ARG A 217 -10.68 21.61 -6.40
C ARG A 217 -9.40 22.17 -5.80
N LEU A 218 -8.37 21.33 -5.68
CA LEU A 218 -7.06 21.78 -5.20
C LEU A 218 -6.52 22.86 -6.14
N ARG A 219 -6.18 24.03 -5.58
CA ARG A 219 -5.61 25.17 -6.33
C ARG A 219 -4.08 25.11 -6.33
N CYS A 220 -3.47 24.88 -5.18
CA CYS A 220 -2.02 24.75 -5.03
C CYS A 220 -1.65 24.01 -3.72
N THR A 221 -0.41 23.54 -3.66
CA THR A 221 0.23 22.90 -2.49
C THR A 221 1.46 23.68 -2.08
#